data_58b8a90f1212cd22690d0748fb9356ac
#
_entry.id   58b8a90f1212cd22690d0748fb9356ac
#
_cell.length_a   1.000
_cell.length_b   1.000
_cell.length_c   1.000
_cell.angle_alpha   90.00
_cell.angle_beta   90.00
_cell.angle_gamma   90.00
#
_symmetry.space_group_name_H-M   'P 1'
#
loop_
_entity.id
_entity.type
_entity.pdbx_description
1 polymer ?
#
loop_
_entity_poly.entity_id
_entity_poly.type
_entity_poly.pdbx_seq_one_letter_code
_entity_poly.pdbx_strand_id
1 'polypeptide(L)'
;QSCKKSAFDAGVKFGMTVFENRLTKLKNKLLENDIDTAIITDEDNVYYLCGYYDYLHMEFGRPTLLVISIDYGTLLITPTIDLNTAEETACVDRISAWNDGMGNEWREELPKVLKRSKRIAIEPDQMPPIVRRYIDGEVSYDRITSATPILSTMRMIKSEEELKIARDAGKVATAMMAAGREAIGHGVAEYQVAIATSNAGTKKAAEILESEYEDKFMSPNTHFLQIMASGDAITKTHHRASTR
;
A
#
# COMPACT_ATOMS: atom_id res chain seq x y z
N GLN A 1 -15.79 -13.45 13.41
CA GLN A 1 -15.97 -13.50 11.93
C GLN A 1 -14.56 -13.62 11.37
N SER A 2 -14.27 -14.74 10.66
CA SER A 2 -12.95 -14.93 10.04
C SER A 2 -12.79 -13.95 8.89
N CYS A 3 -11.58 -13.44 8.70
CA CYS A 3 -11.16 -12.67 7.55
C CYS A 3 -11.77 -13.28 6.27
N LYS A 4 -12.49 -12.49 5.47
CA LYS A 4 -12.98 -12.95 4.17
C LYS A 4 -11.76 -13.34 3.34
N LYS A 5 -11.77 -14.53 2.75
CA LYS A 5 -10.67 -15.05 1.92
C LYS A 5 -10.30 -14.02 0.87
N SER A 6 -9.12 -13.43 0.97
CA SER A 6 -8.53 -12.74 -0.15
C SER A 6 -8.12 -13.77 -1.21
N ALA A 7 -8.10 -13.37 -2.46
CA ALA A 7 -7.79 -14.22 -3.61
C ALA A 7 -6.37 -14.88 -3.57
N PHE A 8 -5.57 -14.53 -2.58
CA PHE A 8 -4.25 -15.16 -2.33
C PHE A 8 -4.31 -16.54 -1.64
N ASP A 9 -5.49 -16.96 -1.16
CA ASP A 9 -5.63 -18.16 -0.32
C ASP A 9 -6.08 -19.44 -1.05
N ALA A 10 -6.11 -19.44 -2.36
CA ALA A 10 -6.48 -20.62 -3.14
C ALA A 10 -5.39 -21.72 -3.06
N GLY A 11 -5.34 -22.42 -1.95
CA GLY A 11 -4.48 -23.59 -1.83
C GLY A 11 -4.20 -24.10 -0.41
N VAL A 12 -4.44 -23.32 0.62
CA VAL A 12 -4.16 -23.73 1.99
C VAL A 12 -5.45 -23.90 2.78
N LYS A 13 -5.95 -25.11 2.85
CA LYS A 13 -6.98 -25.50 3.83
C LYS A 13 -6.33 -25.51 5.22
N PHE A 14 -6.89 -24.72 6.15
CA PHE A 14 -6.54 -24.65 7.57
C PHE A 14 -5.24 -23.91 7.97
N GLY A 15 -4.95 -22.76 7.39
CA GLY A 15 -3.92 -21.82 7.89
C GLY A 15 -4.47 -20.39 8.01
N MET A 16 -3.82 -19.56 8.84
CA MET A 16 -4.06 -18.11 8.85
C MET A 16 -3.66 -17.55 7.49
N THR A 17 -4.44 -16.57 6.98
CA THR A 17 -4.06 -15.84 5.78
C THR A 17 -2.75 -15.08 5.99
N VAL A 18 -2.08 -14.69 4.92
CA VAL A 18 -0.85 -13.88 5.01
C VAL A 18 -1.08 -12.58 5.81
N PHE A 19 -2.26 -11.97 5.66
CA PHE A 19 -2.63 -10.74 6.37
C PHE A 19 -2.92 -11.00 7.86
N GLU A 20 -3.63 -12.06 8.22
CA GLU A 20 -3.84 -12.47 9.61
C GLU A 20 -2.51 -12.73 10.32
N ASN A 21 -1.57 -13.38 9.64
CA ASN A 21 -0.22 -13.63 10.15
C ASN A 21 0.54 -12.31 10.40
N ARG A 22 0.47 -11.35 9.45
CA ARG A 22 1.11 -10.05 9.58
C ARG A 22 0.49 -9.20 10.69
N LEU A 23 -0.84 -9.18 10.79
CA LEU A 23 -1.55 -8.49 11.87
C LEU A 23 -1.23 -9.08 13.23
N THR A 24 -1.18 -10.41 13.34
CA THR A 24 -0.78 -11.10 14.57
C THR A 24 0.67 -10.76 14.96
N LYS A 25 1.59 -10.79 13.99
CA LYS A 25 2.99 -10.41 14.22
C LYS A 25 3.12 -8.96 14.67
N LEU A 26 2.36 -8.04 14.04
CA LEU A 26 2.35 -6.64 14.45
C LEU A 26 1.82 -6.48 15.88
N LYS A 27 0.68 -7.09 16.21
CA LYS A 27 0.11 -7.05 17.58
C LYS A 27 1.10 -7.53 18.62
N ASN A 28 1.83 -8.62 18.36
CA ASN A 28 2.87 -9.10 19.27
C ASN A 28 3.99 -8.07 19.44
N LYS A 29 4.44 -7.45 18.34
CA LYS A 29 5.47 -6.40 18.38
C LYS A 29 5.00 -5.15 19.13
N LEU A 30 3.74 -4.77 19.00
CA LEU A 30 3.17 -3.67 19.77
C LEU A 30 3.22 -3.98 21.27
N LEU A 31 2.77 -5.18 21.68
CA LEU A 31 2.82 -5.63 23.06
C LEU A 31 4.25 -5.67 23.63
N GLU A 32 5.23 -6.17 22.87
CA GLU A 32 6.65 -6.18 23.26
C GLU A 32 7.21 -4.78 23.54
N ASN A 33 6.57 -3.73 23.00
CA ASN A 33 6.98 -2.33 23.14
C ASN A 33 6.01 -1.49 24.02
N ASP A 34 5.13 -2.14 24.79
CA ASP A 34 4.13 -1.48 25.62
C ASP A 34 3.19 -0.54 24.85
N ILE A 35 2.87 -0.89 23.60
CA ILE A 35 1.97 -0.15 22.72
C ILE A 35 0.67 -0.94 22.59
N ASP A 36 -0.46 -0.29 22.82
CA ASP A 36 -1.77 -0.94 22.72
C ASP A 36 -2.53 -0.63 21.44
N THR A 37 -2.12 0.39 20.71
CA THR A 37 -2.79 0.79 19.46
C THR A 37 -1.80 1.30 18.45
N ALA A 38 -1.98 0.92 17.18
CA ALA A 38 -1.29 1.52 16.03
C ALA A 38 -2.30 2.13 15.06
N ILE A 39 -1.97 3.29 14.50
CA ILE A 39 -2.74 3.95 13.44
C ILE A 39 -1.82 4.08 12.22
N ILE A 40 -2.14 3.33 11.19
CA ILE A 40 -1.36 3.21 9.96
C ILE A 40 -2.09 3.96 8.85
N THR A 41 -1.36 4.76 8.11
CA THR A 41 -1.90 5.62 7.04
C THR A 41 -1.12 5.53 5.73
N ASP A 42 0.09 5.02 5.76
CA ASP A 42 0.85 4.72 4.54
C ASP A 42 0.15 3.62 3.74
N GLU A 43 -0.16 3.89 2.46
CA GLU A 43 -0.93 3.01 1.59
C GLU A 43 -0.28 1.63 1.42
N ASP A 44 1.05 1.60 1.30
CA ASP A 44 1.80 0.36 1.17
C ASP A 44 1.76 -0.46 2.47
N ASN A 45 1.79 0.20 3.64
CA ASN A 45 1.69 -0.47 4.93
C ASN A 45 0.26 -0.92 5.24
N VAL A 46 -0.76 -0.15 4.84
CA VAL A 46 -2.16 -0.58 4.90
C VAL A 46 -2.36 -1.82 4.05
N TYR A 47 -1.92 -1.80 2.79
CA TYR A 47 -1.98 -2.97 1.91
C TYR A 47 -1.20 -4.16 2.48
N TYR A 48 0.03 -3.96 2.93
CA TYR A 48 0.85 -5.01 3.52
C TYR A 48 0.17 -5.72 4.69
N LEU A 49 -0.54 -4.96 5.53
CA LEU A 49 -1.16 -5.47 6.75
C LEU A 49 -2.54 -6.09 6.52
N CYS A 50 -3.35 -5.53 5.62
CA CYS A 50 -4.74 -5.96 5.50
C CYS A 50 -5.23 -6.26 4.07
N GLY A 51 -4.41 -6.06 3.05
CA GLY A 51 -4.76 -6.36 1.66
C GLY A 51 -5.60 -5.31 0.95
N TYR A 52 -6.01 -4.25 1.64
CA TYR A 52 -6.72 -3.13 1.03
C TYR A 52 -5.75 -2.10 0.49
N TYR A 53 -5.90 -1.74 -0.79
CA TYR A 53 -5.10 -0.70 -1.44
C TYR A 53 -5.99 0.41 -1.96
N ASP A 54 -5.82 1.61 -1.41
CA ASP A 54 -6.50 2.83 -1.80
C ASP A 54 -5.47 3.81 -2.40
N TYR A 55 -5.30 3.76 -3.71
CA TYR A 55 -4.30 4.55 -4.39
C TYR A 55 -4.66 6.04 -4.56
N LEU A 56 -5.89 6.42 -4.24
CA LEU A 56 -6.36 7.82 -4.41
C LEU A 56 -6.46 8.60 -3.10
N HIS A 57 -6.36 7.96 -1.95
CA HIS A 57 -6.66 8.61 -0.67
C HIS A 57 -5.78 9.85 -0.38
N MET A 58 -4.51 9.80 -0.75
CA MET A 58 -3.56 10.90 -0.55
C MET A 58 -3.78 12.04 -1.54
N GLU A 59 -4.18 11.75 -2.76
CA GLU A 59 -4.34 12.71 -3.85
C GLU A 59 -5.44 13.74 -3.57
N PHE A 60 -6.52 13.32 -2.90
CA PHE A 60 -7.70 14.15 -2.68
C PHE A 60 -7.92 14.55 -1.22
N GLY A 61 -6.95 14.35 -0.35
CA GLY A 61 -7.07 14.67 1.09
C GLY A 61 -8.14 13.83 1.80
N ARG A 62 -8.44 12.64 1.28
CA ARG A 62 -9.40 11.68 1.82
C ARG A 62 -8.66 10.56 2.54
N PRO A 63 -8.34 10.70 3.82
CA PRO A 63 -7.50 9.72 4.48
C PRO A 63 -8.21 8.38 4.69
N THR A 64 -7.47 7.32 4.41
CA THR A 64 -7.75 5.97 4.88
C THR A 64 -6.86 5.68 6.08
N LEU A 65 -7.45 5.11 7.12
CA LEU A 65 -6.73 4.79 8.34
C LEU A 65 -6.98 3.33 8.73
N LEU A 66 -5.91 2.57 8.89
CA LEU A 66 -5.97 1.24 9.48
C LEU A 66 -5.60 1.35 10.97
N VAL A 67 -6.58 1.13 11.83
CA VAL A 67 -6.40 1.12 13.28
C VAL A 67 -6.25 -0.33 13.73
N ILE A 68 -5.15 -0.63 14.41
CA ILE A 68 -4.88 -1.93 15.02
C ILE A 68 -4.83 -1.73 16.54
N SER A 69 -5.80 -2.27 17.25
CA SER A 69 -5.84 -2.22 18.72
C SER A 69 -5.74 -3.61 19.30
N ILE A 70 -4.99 -3.74 20.39
CA ILE A 70 -4.88 -5.00 21.13
C ILE A 70 -6.24 -5.41 21.70
N ASP A 71 -6.97 -4.45 22.26
CA ASP A 71 -8.23 -4.71 22.96
C ASP A 71 -9.46 -4.73 22.03
N TYR A 72 -9.43 -3.98 20.92
CA TYR A 72 -10.61 -3.73 20.08
C TYR A 72 -10.50 -4.31 18.66
N GLY A 73 -9.41 -5.01 18.37
CA GLY A 73 -9.19 -5.60 17.05
C GLY A 73 -8.75 -4.58 15.99
N THR A 74 -9.07 -4.88 14.74
CA THR A 74 -8.67 -4.09 13.57
C THR A 74 -9.87 -3.34 12.99
N LEU A 75 -9.66 -2.07 12.66
CA LEU A 75 -10.68 -1.21 12.05
C LEU A 75 -10.08 -0.47 10.85
N LEU A 76 -10.68 -0.63 9.68
CA LEU A 76 -10.37 0.18 8.51
C LEU A 76 -11.38 1.33 8.44
N ILE A 77 -10.89 2.56 8.38
CA ILE A 77 -11.69 3.77 8.19
C ILE A 77 -11.38 4.27 6.78
N THR A 78 -12.36 4.28 5.87
CA THR A 78 -12.16 4.59 4.46
C THR A 78 -13.34 5.41 3.90
N PRO A 79 -13.17 6.17 2.80
CA PRO A 79 -14.28 6.84 2.13
C PRO A 79 -15.36 5.86 1.66
N THR A 80 -16.62 6.27 1.69
CA THR A 80 -17.74 5.42 1.25
C THR A 80 -17.65 5.04 -0.23
N ILE A 81 -17.02 5.85 -1.05
CA ILE A 81 -16.81 5.56 -2.47
C ILE A 81 -16.01 4.27 -2.68
N ASP A 82 -15.14 3.92 -1.73
CA ASP A 82 -14.26 2.75 -1.78
C ASP A 82 -14.75 1.59 -0.92
N LEU A 83 -15.94 1.73 -0.28
CA LEU A 83 -16.46 0.73 0.65
C LEU A 83 -16.56 -0.66 0.04
N ASN A 84 -17.08 -0.78 -1.18
CA ASN A 84 -17.24 -2.08 -1.84
C ASN A 84 -15.88 -2.79 -2.02
N THR A 85 -14.87 -2.06 -2.49
CA THR A 85 -13.50 -2.59 -2.63
C THR A 85 -12.93 -2.99 -1.27
N ALA A 86 -13.14 -2.17 -0.24
CA ALA A 86 -12.68 -2.48 1.10
C ALA A 86 -13.37 -3.73 1.68
N GLU A 87 -14.67 -3.90 1.47
CA GLU A 87 -15.42 -5.10 1.90
C GLU A 87 -14.98 -6.38 1.19
N GLU A 88 -14.53 -6.27 -0.06
CA GLU A 88 -14.05 -7.40 -0.85
C GLU A 88 -12.61 -7.80 -0.53
N THR A 89 -11.74 -6.82 -0.24
CA THR A 89 -10.30 -7.04 -0.16
C THR A 89 -9.70 -6.95 1.23
N ALA A 90 -10.30 -6.15 2.14
CA ALA A 90 -9.68 -5.89 3.44
C ALA A 90 -9.84 -7.05 4.43
N CYS A 91 -8.73 -7.50 4.97
CA CYS A 91 -8.67 -8.44 6.08
C CYS A 91 -8.66 -7.69 7.42
N VAL A 92 -9.82 -7.27 7.87
CA VAL A 92 -10.02 -6.54 9.13
C VAL A 92 -11.28 -7.00 9.87
N ASP A 93 -11.35 -6.72 11.18
CA ASP A 93 -12.54 -7.08 11.98
C ASP A 93 -13.75 -6.18 11.66
N ARG A 94 -13.49 -4.90 11.34
CA ARG A 94 -14.54 -3.91 11.05
C ARG A 94 -14.09 -2.90 10.00
N ILE A 95 -15.07 -2.40 9.24
CA ILE A 95 -14.90 -1.28 8.32
C ILE A 95 -15.85 -0.16 8.74
N SER A 96 -15.38 1.07 8.78
CA SER A 96 -16.18 2.27 8.97
C SER A 96 -16.00 3.17 7.76
N ALA A 97 -17.08 3.35 7.00
CA ALA A 97 -17.07 4.21 5.82
C ALA A 97 -17.57 5.61 6.18
N TRP A 98 -17.01 6.63 5.57
CA TRP A 98 -17.36 8.02 5.78
C TRP A 98 -17.64 8.76 4.47
N ASN A 99 -18.50 9.80 4.52
CA ASN A 99 -18.89 10.59 3.36
C ASN A 99 -18.28 11.98 3.43
N ASP A 100 -17.83 12.51 2.30
CA ASP A 100 -17.36 13.88 2.17
C ASP A 100 -18.46 14.90 2.54
N GLY A 101 -18.07 15.98 3.16
CA GLY A 101 -18.92 17.14 3.41
C GLY A 101 -19.89 17.03 4.58
N MET A 102 -19.83 15.94 5.35
CA MET A 102 -20.70 15.72 6.52
C MET A 102 -20.12 16.27 7.84
N GLY A 103 -18.93 16.84 7.83
CA GLY A 103 -18.28 17.45 8.98
C GLY A 103 -17.18 16.60 9.58
N ASN A 104 -17.49 15.68 10.48
CA ASN A 104 -16.46 14.93 11.21
C ASN A 104 -15.98 13.64 10.54
N GLU A 105 -16.53 13.23 9.46
CA GLU A 105 -16.23 12.10 8.60
C GLU A 105 -15.37 11.00 9.27
N TRP A 106 -14.11 10.89 8.81
CA TRP A 106 -13.16 9.89 9.33
C TRP A 106 -12.81 10.07 10.82
N ARG A 107 -13.09 11.24 11.42
CA ARG A 107 -12.83 11.54 12.83
C ARG A 107 -13.86 10.90 13.78
N GLU A 108 -15.00 10.46 13.31
CA GLU A 108 -16.07 9.93 14.18
C GLU A 108 -15.65 8.71 15.00
N GLU A 109 -14.84 7.84 14.42
CA GLU A 109 -14.36 6.62 15.09
C GLU A 109 -13.09 6.84 15.93
N LEU A 110 -12.22 7.76 15.51
CA LEU A 110 -10.93 8.00 16.17
C LEU A 110 -11.04 8.37 17.66
N PRO A 111 -11.93 9.26 18.12
CA PRO A 111 -12.03 9.61 19.52
C PRO A 111 -12.30 8.42 20.43
N LYS A 112 -13.07 7.44 19.95
CA LYS A 112 -13.38 6.22 20.72
C LYS A 112 -12.12 5.38 20.95
N VAL A 113 -11.25 5.31 19.94
CA VAL A 113 -9.97 4.59 20.00
C VAL A 113 -8.98 5.37 20.88
N LEU A 114 -8.75 6.65 20.57
CA LEU A 114 -7.74 7.49 21.21
C LEU A 114 -7.96 7.64 22.72
N LYS A 115 -9.22 7.76 23.18
CA LYS A 115 -9.56 7.85 24.62
C LYS A 115 -9.22 6.59 25.40
N ARG A 116 -9.26 5.43 24.77
CA ARG A 116 -9.05 4.14 25.42
C ARG A 116 -7.61 3.66 25.35
N SER A 117 -6.86 4.14 24.36
CA SER A 117 -5.46 3.76 24.17
C SER A 117 -4.55 4.46 25.17
N LYS A 118 -3.63 3.72 25.76
CA LYS A 118 -2.61 4.27 26.68
C LYS A 118 -1.40 4.78 25.90
N ARG A 119 -0.94 4.01 24.91
CA ARG A 119 0.19 4.36 24.06
C ARG A 119 -0.09 4.01 22.61
N ILE A 120 0.08 4.99 21.72
CA ILE A 120 -0.33 4.94 20.33
C ILE A 120 0.89 5.04 19.43
N ALA A 121 1.07 4.07 18.54
CA ALA A 121 2.08 4.14 17.48
C ALA A 121 1.47 4.71 16.19
N ILE A 122 2.18 5.63 15.56
CA ILE A 122 1.80 6.25 14.28
C ILE A 122 2.97 6.22 13.31
N GLU A 123 2.72 6.53 12.06
CA GLU A 123 3.76 6.72 11.03
C GLU A 123 4.03 8.23 10.85
N PRO A 124 4.96 8.81 11.62
CA PRO A 124 5.08 10.28 11.71
C PRO A 124 5.42 10.96 10.38
N ASP A 125 6.16 10.26 9.51
CA ASP A 125 6.64 10.80 8.23
C ASP A 125 5.70 10.51 7.05
N GLN A 126 4.75 9.59 7.23
CA GLN A 126 3.79 9.17 6.18
C GLN A 126 2.35 9.57 6.49
N MET A 127 2.08 9.96 7.73
CA MET A 127 0.74 10.34 8.13
C MET A 127 0.31 11.67 7.50
N PRO A 128 -0.87 11.73 6.86
CA PRO A 128 -1.39 12.98 6.31
C PRO A 128 -1.42 14.10 7.37
N PRO A 129 -0.98 15.32 7.04
CA PRO A 129 -0.90 16.40 8.02
C PRO A 129 -2.23 16.72 8.71
N ILE A 130 -3.36 16.49 8.04
CA ILE A 130 -4.69 16.70 8.61
C ILE A 130 -4.99 15.68 9.72
N VAL A 131 -4.59 14.42 9.52
CA VAL A 131 -4.74 13.34 10.51
C VAL A 131 -3.79 13.57 11.67
N ARG A 132 -2.54 13.92 11.36
CA ARG A 132 -1.53 14.19 12.39
C ARG A 132 -1.95 15.32 13.33
N ARG A 133 -2.39 16.46 12.78
CA ARG A 133 -2.86 17.60 13.59
C ARG A 133 -4.06 17.24 14.47
N TYR A 134 -4.95 16.39 13.97
CA TYR A 134 -6.09 15.93 14.76
C TYR A 134 -5.63 15.06 15.94
N ILE A 135 -4.75 14.09 15.71
CA ILE A 135 -4.23 13.24 16.78
C ILE A 135 -3.45 14.05 17.81
N ASP A 136 -2.61 14.99 17.37
CA ASP A 136 -1.84 15.86 18.26
C ASP A 136 -2.73 16.77 19.13
N GLY A 137 -3.95 17.10 18.67
CA GLY A 137 -4.94 17.85 19.44
C GLY A 137 -5.70 17.01 20.48
N GLU A 138 -5.81 15.70 20.25
CA GLU A 138 -6.59 14.79 21.09
C GLU A 138 -5.73 13.98 22.08
N VAL A 139 -4.43 13.82 21.82
CA VAL A 139 -3.53 12.92 22.55
C VAL A 139 -2.27 13.66 22.97
N SER A 140 -1.90 13.52 24.24
CA SER A 140 -0.65 14.09 24.73
C SER A 140 0.57 13.40 24.06
N TYR A 141 1.60 14.19 23.80
CA TYR A 141 2.79 13.77 23.03
C TYR A 141 3.52 12.55 23.64
N ASP A 142 3.54 12.44 24.95
CA ASP A 142 4.17 11.32 25.68
C ASP A 142 3.49 9.97 25.43
N ARG A 143 2.23 9.98 24.96
CA ARG A 143 1.49 8.77 24.58
C ARG A 143 1.71 8.36 23.12
N ILE A 144 2.37 9.20 22.32
CA ILE A 144 2.59 8.95 20.90
C ILE A 144 4.00 8.41 20.66
N THR A 145 4.12 7.37 19.85
CA THR A 145 5.40 6.79 19.44
C THR A 145 5.38 6.45 17.96
N SER A 146 6.55 6.12 17.38
CA SER A 146 6.65 5.73 15.96
C SER A 146 6.39 4.24 15.75
N ALA A 147 5.54 3.90 14.79
CA ALA A 147 5.33 2.56 14.26
C ALA A 147 6.40 2.16 13.22
N THR A 148 7.09 3.15 12.63
CA THR A 148 8.01 2.95 11.49
C THR A 148 9.10 1.91 11.78
N PRO A 149 9.81 1.90 12.93
CA PRO A 149 10.84 0.89 13.19
C PRO A 149 10.29 -0.54 13.23
N ILE A 150 9.10 -0.72 13.77
CA ILE A 150 8.43 -2.03 13.84
C ILE A 150 8.07 -2.51 12.44
N LEU A 151 7.39 -1.67 11.65
CA LEU A 151 6.96 -2.00 10.29
C LEU A 151 8.16 -2.25 9.37
N SER A 152 9.18 -1.41 9.42
CA SER A 152 10.41 -1.58 8.64
C SER A 152 11.09 -2.91 8.95
N THR A 153 11.19 -3.28 10.21
CA THR A 153 11.75 -4.58 10.62
C THR A 153 10.90 -5.74 10.12
N MET A 154 9.58 -5.64 10.19
CA MET A 154 8.67 -6.68 9.69
C MET A 154 8.78 -6.89 8.18
N ARG A 155 8.95 -5.79 7.41
CA ARG A 155 9.05 -5.80 5.94
C ARG A 155 10.46 -6.10 5.42
N MET A 156 11.48 -6.07 6.27
CA MET A 156 12.87 -6.29 5.87
C MET A 156 13.11 -7.71 5.37
N ILE A 157 12.57 -8.70 6.05
CA ILE A 157 12.69 -10.13 5.67
C ILE A 157 11.43 -10.52 4.92
N LYS A 158 11.59 -10.87 3.64
CA LYS A 158 10.48 -11.20 2.73
C LYS A 158 10.00 -12.63 2.96
N SER A 159 8.70 -12.84 2.86
CA SER A 159 8.10 -14.17 2.81
C SER A 159 8.29 -14.82 1.41
N GLU A 160 8.00 -16.11 1.29
CA GLU A 160 8.06 -16.79 -0.02
C GLU A 160 7.07 -16.22 -1.03
N GLU A 161 5.88 -15.78 -0.57
CA GLU A 161 4.89 -15.12 -1.41
C GLU A 161 5.42 -13.76 -1.92
N GLU A 162 6.04 -12.98 -1.03
CA GLU A 162 6.67 -11.70 -1.42
C GLU A 162 7.84 -11.92 -2.38
N LEU A 163 8.62 -12.99 -2.19
CA LEU A 163 9.71 -13.36 -3.11
C LEU A 163 9.16 -13.80 -4.48
N LYS A 164 8.02 -14.51 -4.52
CA LYS A 164 7.35 -14.83 -5.78
C LYS A 164 6.95 -13.57 -6.54
N ILE A 165 6.28 -12.63 -5.86
CA ILE A 165 5.88 -11.34 -6.45
C ILE A 165 7.11 -10.57 -6.97
N ALA A 166 8.19 -10.53 -6.19
CA ALA A 166 9.43 -9.85 -6.61
C ALA A 166 10.05 -10.49 -7.87
N ARG A 167 10.03 -11.84 -7.97
CA ARG A 167 10.51 -12.54 -9.17
C ARG A 167 9.62 -12.25 -10.39
N ASP A 168 8.31 -12.19 -10.20
CA ASP A 168 7.37 -11.88 -11.27
C ASP A 168 7.51 -10.42 -11.73
N ALA A 169 7.68 -9.47 -10.81
CA ALA A 169 8.05 -8.10 -11.14
C ALA A 169 9.38 -8.01 -11.93
N GLY A 170 10.36 -8.86 -11.58
CA GLY A 170 11.61 -9.00 -12.34
C GLY A 170 11.40 -9.45 -13.79
N LYS A 171 10.46 -10.37 -14.06
CA LYS A 171 10.08 -10.78 -15.42
C LYS A 171 9.47 -9.61 -16.21
N VAL A 172 8.62 -8.81 -15.57
CA VAL A 172 8.05 -7.58 -16.16
C VAL A 172 9.17 -6.60 -16.53
N ALA A 173 10.06 -6.30 -15.59
CA ALA A 173 11.20 -5.40 -15.82
C ALA A 173 12.11 -5.90 -16.97
N THR A 174 12.35 -7.21 -17.08
CA THR A 174 13.13 -7.81 -18.15
C THR A 174 12.44 -7.60 -19.52
N ALA A 175 11.12 -7.80 -19.60
CA ALA A 175 10.37 -7.54 -20.82
C ALA A 175 10.41 -6.05 -21.24
N MET A 176 10.31 -5.15 -20.26
CA MET A 176 10.43 -3.70 -20.48
C MET A 176 11.80 -3.35 -21.05
N MET A 177 12.87 -3.86 -20.47
CA MET A 177 14.25 -3.59 -20.91
C MET A 177 14.52 -4.14 -22.30
N ALA A 178 14.03 -5.32 -22.64
CA ALA A 178 14.15 -5.91 -23.95
C ALA A 178 13.46 -5.05 -25.02
N ALA A 179 12.21 -4.66 -24.79
CA ALA A 179 11.45 -3.81 -25.71
C ALA A 179 12.07 -2.40 -25.87
N GLY A 180 12.57 -1.82 -24.79
CA GLY A 180 13.29 -0.55 -24.85
C GLY A 180 14.54 -0.65 -25.72
N ARG A 181 15.33 -1.71 -25.54
CA ARG A 181 16.52 -1.97 -26.37
C ARG A 181 16.20 -2.12 -27.85
N GLU A 182 15.13 -2.83 -28.18
CA GLU A 182 14.68 -3.03 -29.57
C GLU A 182 14.16 -1.74 -30.20
N ALA A 183 13.53 -0.86 -29.41
CA ALA A 183 12.96 0.39 -29.89
C ALA A 183 14.02 1.48 -30.14
N ILE A 184 15.21 1.36 -29.57
CA ILE A 184 16.28 2.35 -29.76
C ILE A 184 16.80 2.29 -31.20
N GLY A 185 16.77 3.44 -31.90
CA GLY A 185 17.25 3.55 -33.26
C GLY A 185 17.52 4.99 -33.68
N HIS A 186 18.16 5.15 -34.85
CA HIS A 186 18.39 6.48 -35.40
C HIS A 186 17.05 7.13 -35.76
N GLY A 187 16.81 8.36 -35.28
CA GLY A 187 15.56 9.10 -35.52
C GLY A 187 14.36 8.66 -34.67
N VAL A 188 14.54 7.71 -33.77
CA VAL A 188 13.49 7.33 -32.79
C VAL A 188 13.55 8.27 -31.60
N ALA A 189 12.45 8.95 -31.30
CA ALA A 189 12.38 9.87 -30.18
C ALA A 189 12.31 9.13 -28.83
N GLU A 190 12.83 9.75 -27.77
CA GLU A 190 12.89 9.18 -26.42
C GLU A 190 11.51 8.71 -25.93
N TYR A 191 10.45 9.49 -26.16
CA TYR A 191 9.09 9.11 -25.76
C TYR A 191 8.59 7.84 -26.45
N GLN A 192 9.01 7.56 -27.68
CA GLN A 192 8.62 6.35 -28.40
C GLN A 192 9.25 5.11 -27.76
N VAL A 193 10.49 5.22 -27.31
CA VAL A 193 11.17 4.17 -26.54
C VAL A 193 10.44 3.95 -25.20
N ALA A 194 10.04 5.04 -24.52
CA ALA A 194 9.29 4.95 -23.27
C ALA A 194 7.93 4.26 -23.44
N ILE A 195 7.20 4.58 -24.53
CA ILE A 195 5.93 3.90 -24.87
C ILE A 195 6.15 2.41 -25.13
N ALA A 196 7.15 2.04 -25.94
CA ALA A 196 7.46 0.65 -26.21
C ALA A 196 7.77 -0.14 -24.94
N THR A 197 8.55 0.45 -24.05
CA THR A 197 8.91 -0.12 -22.75
C THR A 197 7.67 -0.33 -21.88
N SER A 198 6.82 0.70 -21.71
CA SER A 198 5.60 0.62 -20.91
C SER A 198 4.61 -0.39 -21.47
N ASN A 199 4.43 -0.43 -22.79
CA ASN A 199 3.54 -1.40 -23.43
C ASN A 199 3.99 -2.85 -23.18
N ALA A 200 5.28 -3.12 -23.30
CA ALA A 200 5.81 -4.46 -23.06
C ALA A 200 5.64 -4.87 -21.59
N GLY A 201 5.90 -3.94 -20.65
CA GLY A 201 5.69 -4.17 -19.23
C GLY A 201 4.25 -4.47 -18.90
N THR A 202 3.32 -3.64 -19.37
CA THR A 202 1.87 -3.81 -19.14
C THR A 202 1.37 -5.14 -19.69
N LYS A 203 1.77 -5.51 -20.92
CA LYS A 203 1.41 -6.81 -21.52
C LYS A 203 1.95 -7.98 -20.70
N LYS A 204 3.22 -7.91 -20.27
CA LYS A 204 3.83 -8.97 -19.47
C LYS A 204 3.22 -9.08 -18.08
N ALA A 205 2.90 -7.96 -17.46
CA ALA A 205 2.18 -7.93 -16.19
C ALA A 205 0.78 -8.54 -16.32
N ALA A 206 0.03 -8.18 -17.35
CA ALA A 206 -1.30 -8.75 -17.62
C ALA A 206 -1.24 -10.28 -17.80
N GLU A 207 -0.29 -10.79 -18.59
CA GLU A 207 -0.07 -12.23 -18.79
C GLU A 207 0.17 -12.95 -17.47
N ILE A 208 1.04 -12.39 -16.61
CA ILE A 208 1.37 -12.98 -15.32
C ILE A 208 0.18 -12.93 -14.37
N LEU A 209 -0.52 -11.79 -14.28
CA LEU A 209 -1.69 -11.64 -13.42
C LEU A 209 -2.82 -12.58 -13.83
N GLU A 210 -3.04 -12.79 -15.12
CA GLU A 210 -4.08 -13.68 -15.62
C GLU A 210 -3.76 -15.15 -15.33
N SER A 211 -2.50 -15.57 -15.43
CA SER A 211 -2.09 -16.98 -15.31
C SER A 211 -1.71 -17.40 -13.89
N GLU A 212 -1.17 -16.49 -13.08
CA GLU A 212 -0.53 -16.81 -11.80
C GLU A 212 -1.27 -16.28 -10.58
N TYR A 213 -2.23 -15.35 -10.78
CA TYR A 213 -2.92 -14.66 -9.69
C TYR A 213 -4.44 -14.71 -9.87
N GLU A 214 -5.15 -14.94 -8.79
CA GLU A 214 -6.62 -14.92 -8.80
C GLU A 214 -7.20 -13.53 -8.62
N ASP A 215 -6.43 -12.60 -8.05
CA ASP A 215 -6.86 -11.23 -7.82
C ASP A 215 -6.98 -10.45 -9.13
N LYS A 216 -8.22 -10.12 -9.48
CA LYS A 216 -8.55 -9.36 -10.69
C LYS A 216 -8.57 -7.84 -10.49
N PHE A 217 -8.38 -7.35 -9.27
CA PHE A 217 -8.30 -5.92 -8.97
C PHE A 217 -6.92 -5.32 -9.23
N MET A 218 -5.88 -6.15 -9.30
CA MET A 218 -4.54 -5.68 -9.62
C MET A 218 -4.47 -5.15 -11.05
N SER A 219 -4.07 -3.88 -11.18
CA SER A 219 -3.83 -3.28 -12.50
C SER A 219 -2.49 -3.74 -13.08
N PRO A 220 -2.45 -4.20 -14.35
CA PRO A 220 -1.19 -4.53 -15.01
C PRO A 220 -0.40 -3.28 -15.43
N ASN A 221 -0.93 -2.08 -15.24
CA ASN A 221 -0.28 -0.85 -15.69
C ASN A 221 1.07 -0.65 -15.01
N THR A 222 2.08 -0.39 -15.82
CA THR A 222 3.43 -0.06 -15.34
C THR A 222 3.59 1.45 -15.29
N HIS A 223 3.31 2.06 -14.14
CA HIS A 223 3.48 3.48 -13.89
C HIS A 223 4.87 3.74 -13.34
N PHE A 224 5.85 3.87 -14.21
CA PHE A 224 7.19 4.23 -13.76
C PHE A 224 7.62 5.58 -14.29
N LEU A 225 8.29 6.33 -13.45
CA LEU A 225 9.13 7.42 -13.90
C LEU A 225 10.29 6.81 -14.71
N GLN A 226 10.13 6.78 -16.04
CA GLN A 226 11.16 6.27 -16.91
C GLN A 226 12.15 7.38 -17.23
N ILE A 227 13.43 7.10 -17.03
CA ILE A 227 14.53 7.97 -17.46
C ILE A 227 14.99 7.45 -18.80
N MET A 228 14.61 8.18 -19.86
CA MET A 228 15.05 7.94 -21.24
C MET A 228 15.77 9.18 -21.72
N ALA A 229 17.08 9.10 -21.80
CA ALA A 229 17.92 10.23 -22.15
C ALA A 229 18.81 9.90 -23.35
N SER A 230 18.91 10.84 -24.30
CA SER A 230 19.76 10.73 -25.48
C SER A 230 20.64 11.97 -25.68
N GLY A 231 21.74 11.85 -26.43
CA GLY A 231 22.63 12.95 -26.72
C GLY A 231 23.10 13.70 -25.45
N ASP A 232 23.05 15.02 -25.48
CA ASP A 232 23.47 15.87 -24.36
C ASP A 232 22.61 15.70 -23.09
N ALA A 233 21.42 15.12 -23.21
CA ALA A 233 20.57 14.89 -22.07
C ALA A 233 21.02 13.71 -21.19
N ILE A 234 21.92 12.84 -21.65
CA ILE A 234 22.49 11.70 -20.89
C ILE A 234 23.14 12.16 -19.59
N THR A 235 23.66 13.37 -19.55
CA THR A 235 24.28 13.94 -18.33
C THR A 235 23.27 14.40 -17.29
N LYS A 236 21.96 14.42 -17.61
CA LYS A 236 20.89 14.85 -16.72
C LYS A 236 20.27 13.66 -16.01
N THR A 237 20.56 13.48 -14.76
CA THR A 237 20.18 12.30 -13.96
C THR A 237 18.68 11.99 -13.96
N HIS A 238 17.80 13.00 -13.99
CA HIS A 238 16.35 12.85 -13.95
C HIS A 238 15.68 13.38 -15.22
N HIS A 239 16.30 13.17 -16.37
CA HIS A 239 15.74 13.55 -17.65
C HIS A 239 14.51 12.70 -17.95
N ARG A 240 13.40 13.35 -18.33
CA ARG A 240 12.19 12.68 -18.77
C ARG A 240 12.22 12.48 -20.30
N ALA A 241 11.64 11.37 -20.75
CA ALA A 241 11.51 11.08 -22.17
C ALA A 241 10.86 12.26 -22.91
N SER A 242 11.57 12.80 -23.88
CA SER A 242 11.17 13.97 -24.67
C SER A 242 10.86 13.62 -26.12
N THR A 243 10.52 14.60 -26.92
CA THR A 243 10.33 14.47 -28.38
C THR A 243 11.63 14.45 -29.18
N ARG A 244 12.73 14.49 -28.51
CA ARG A 244 14.08 14.42 -29.11
C ARG A 244 14.35 13.05 -29.68
#